data_20a07c41cbacc760563773a4fba0c55c
#
_entry.id   20a07c41cbacc760563773a4fba0c55c
#
_cell.length_a   1.000
_cell.length_b   1.000
_cell.length_c   1.000
_cell.angle_alpha   90.00
_cell.angle_beta   90.00
_cell.angle_gamma   90.00
#
_symmetry.space_group_name_H-M   'P 1'
#
loop_
_entity.id
_entity.type
_entity.pdbx_description
1 polymer ?
#
loop_
_entity_poly.entity_id
_entity_poly.type
_entity_poly.pdbx_seq_one_letter_code
_entity_poly.pdbx_strand_id
1 'polypeptide(L)'
;RELKEVRQHRDITRAQREKNQMPVAAIVGYTNAGKSTLINTLTNAGVLEEDKLFATLDPTTRVLELSGRQQILVTDTVGFIRKLPHHLIEAFKSTLEEAKYADYILHVVDASNPQHEKQMLIVYETLANLDVKDKTVITLFNKQDARMDSEPLHDFKADHTLQISAKNGTGLEELKNLLSELLRENKILVERTVPYANAGVIQLVRKSGELLEEEYREDGIYIRAYVPMEIYAKL
;
A
#
# COMPACT_ATOMS: atom_id res chain seq x y z
N ARG A 1 -6.83 -30.05 -2.06
CA ARG A 1 -5.59 -30.18 -1.23
C ARG A 1 -4.74 -28.92 -1.39
N GLU A 2 -4.46 -28.48 -2.59
CA GLU A 2 -3.68 -27.27 -2.91
C GLU A 2 -4.27 -25.97 -2.30
N LEU A 3 -5.59 -25.76 -2.34
CA LEU A 3 -6.24 -24.58 -1.75
C LEU A 3 -6.06 -24.50 -0.22
N LYS A 4 -5.95 -25.63 0.48
CA LYS A 4 -5.67 -25.62 1.93
C LYS A 4 -4.21 -25.25 2.23
N GLU A 5 -3.28 -25.71 1.42
CA GLU A 5 -1.86 -25.41 1.56
C GLU A 5 -1.58 -23.93 1.27
N VAL A 6 -2.22 -23.36 0.23
CA VAL A 6 -2.15 -21.92 -0.08
C VAL A 6 -2.72 -21.08 1.06
N ARG A 7 -3.86 -21.47 1.65
CA ARG A 7 -4.43 -20.77 2.82
C ARG A 7 -3.50 -20.83 4.04
N GLN A 8 -2.96 -22.00 4.37
CA GLN A 8 -2.02 -22.15 5.48
C GLN A 8 -0.75 -21.31 5.29
N HIS A 9 -0.20 -21.27 4.09
CA HIS A 9 0.99 -20.47 3.80
C HIS A 9 0.69 -18.96 3.97
N ARG A 10 -0.49 -18.50 3.54
CA ARG A 10 -0.95 -17.11 3.73
C ARG A 10 -1.15 -16.77 5.20
N ASP A 11 -1.76 -17.65 5.99
CA ASP A 11 -1.97 -17.44 7.42
C ASP A 11 -0.64 -17.33 8.19
N ILE A 12 0.37 -18.13 7.83
CA ILE A 12 1.72 -18.03 8.40
C ILE A 12 2.37 -16.70 8.02
N THR A 13 2.26 -16.30 6.76
CA THR A 13 2.82 -15.03 6.28
C THR A 13 2.13 -13.84 6.94
N ARG A 14 0.81 -13.90 7.17
CA ARG A 14 0.05 -12.88 7.91
C ARG A 14 0.50 -12.77 9.36
N ALA A 15 0.60 -13.90 10.07
CA ALA A 15 1.08 -13.92 11.46
C ALA A 15 2.50 -13.33 11.59
N GLN A 16 3.36 -13.54 10.60
CA GLN A 16 4.69 -12.92 10.56
C GLN A 16 4.63 -11.42 10.29
N ARG A 17 3.67 -10.94 9.44
CA ARG A 17 3.45 -9.51 9.16
C ARG A 17 2.93 -8.78 10.40
N GLU A 18 1.91 -9.34 11.08
CA GLU A 18 1.39 -8.82 12.34
C GLU A 18 2.49 -8.75 13.42
N LYS A 19 3.33 -9.77 13.52
CA LYS A 19 4.48 -9.78 14.44
C LYS A 19 5.53 -8.72 14.09
N ASN A 20 5.66 -8.34 12.83
CA ASN A 20 6.60 -7.32 12.38
C ASN A 20 6.00 -5.90 12.37
N GLN A 21 4.71 -5.75 12.65
CA GLN A 21 3.98 -4.46 12.66
C GLN A 21 4.23 -3.61 11.38
N MET A 22 4.40 -4.27 10.24
CA MET A 22 4.64 -3.58 8.97
C MET A 22 3.30 -3.26 8.30
N PRO A 23 2.98 -1.98 8.04
CA PRO A 23 1.72 -1.59 7.42
C PRO A 23 1.61 -2.15 6.00
N VAL A 24 0.38 -2.39 5.55
CA VAL A 24 0.07 -3.00 4.26
C VAL A 24 -0.84 -2.09 3.45
N ALA A 25 -0.47 -1.82 2.21
CA ALA A 25 -1.31 -1.17 1.21
C ALA A 25 -1.71 -2.19 0.12
N ALA A 26 -3.00 -2.43 -0.04
CA ALA A 26 -3.51 -3.29 -1.10
C ALA A 26 -3.83 -2.46 -2.34
N ILE A 27 -3.26 -2.84 -3.48
CA ILE A 27 -3.57 -2.24 -4.78
C ILE A 27 -4.80 -2.92 -5.35
N VAL A 28 -5.87 -2.16 -5.52
CA VAL A 28 -7.11 -2.62 -6.13
C VAL A 28 -7.44 -1.79 -7.36
N GLY A 29 -8.28 -2.30 -8.24
CA GLY A 29 -8.72 -1.55 -9.41
C GLY A 29 -9.18 -2.47 -10.53
N TYR A 30 -9.85 -1.88 -11.51
CA TYR A 30 -10.36 -2.63 -12.65
C TYR A 30 -9.22 -3.29 -13.45
N THR A 31 -9.54 -4.33 -14.24
CA THR A 31 -8.52 -4.95 -15.11
C THR A 31 -7.95 -3.91 -16.07
N ASN A 32 -6.65 -4.00 -16.33
CA ASN A 32 -5.91 -3.06 -17.20
C ASN A 32 -5.88 -1.59 -16.72
N ALA A 33 -6.17 -1.32 -15.44
CA ALA A 33 -5.99 0.02 -14.86
C ALA A 33 -4.51 0.40 -14.64
N GLY A 34 -3.58 -0.55 -14.78
CA GLY A 34 -2.14 -0.32 -14.63
C GLY A 34 -1.59 -0.66 -13.24
N LYS A 35 -2.24 -1.58 -12.50
CA LYS A 35 -1.80 -2.00 -11.16
C LYS A 35 -0.40 -2.62 -11.16
N SER A 36 -0.13 -3.57 -12.05
CA SER A 36 1.17 -4.24 -12.14
C SER A 36 2.28 -3.28 -12.59
N THR A 37 1.97 -2.35 -13.50
CA THR A 37 2.90 -1.28 -13.88
C THR A 37 3.21 -0.39 -12.67
N LEU A 38 2.19 -0.02 -11.89
CA LEU A 38 2.37 0.80 -10.70
C LEU A 38 3.31 0.14 -9.68
N ILE A 39 3.08 -1.15 -9.34
CA ILE A 39 3.93 -1.84 -8.36
C ILE A 39 5.36 -1.98 -8.88
N ASN A 40 5.54 -2.26 -10.18
CA ASN A 40 6.86 -2.36 -10.81
C ASN A 40 7.63 -1.03 -10.71
N THR A 41 6.98 0.07 -11.07
CA THR A 41 7.61 1.39 -11.04
C THR A 41 7.91 1.85 -9.61
N LEU A 42 7.01 1.57 -8.65
CA LEU A 42 7.22 1.93 -7.25
C LEU A 42 8.34 1.14 -6.58
N THR A 43 8.50 -0.14 -6.93
CA THR A 43 9.41 -1.05 -6.22
C THR A 43 10.63 -1.48 -7.04
N ASN A 44 10.80 -0.96 -8.26
CA ASN A 44 11.81 -1.38 -9.24
C ASN A 44 11.85 -2.91 -9.46
N ALA A 45 10.71 -3.57 -9.35
CA ALA A 45 10.57 -5.02 -9.47
C ALA A 45 10.03 -5.37 -10.87
N GLY A 46 10.68 -6.31 -11.56
CA GLY A 46 10.25 -6.79 -12.87
C GLY A 46 9.07 -7.77 -12.79
N VAL A 47 7.89 -7.32 -12.38
CA VAL A 47 6.65 -8.13 -12.48
C VAL A 47 6.18 -8.12 -13.93
N LEU A 48 5.67 -9.25 -14.42
CA LEU A 48 5.12 -9.37 -15.78
C LEU A 48 4.01 -8.33 -16.01
N GLU A 49 4.29 -7.37 -16.87
CA GLU A 49 3.32 -6.41 -17.38
C GLU A 49 2.65 -7.04 -18.62
N GLU A 50 1.46 -7.58 -18.45
CA GLU A 50 0.68 -8.06 -19.58
C GLU A 50 -0.63 -7.25 -19.69
N ASP A 51 -0.91 -6.74 -20.89
CA ASP A 51 -2.20 -6.14 -21.28
C ASP A 51 -3.32 -7.20 -21.41
N LYS A 52 -3.22 -8.27 -20.64
CA LYS A 52 -4.20 -9.35 -20.63
C LYS A 52 -5.09 -9.26 -19.39
N LEU A 53 -6.34 -9.70 -19.58
CA LEU A 53 -7.26 -9.92 -18.47
C LEU A 53 -6.63 -10.95 -17.52
N PHE A 54 -6.57 -10.61 -16.19
CA PHE A 54 -6.02 -11.49 -15.15
C PHE A 54 -4.51 -11.78 -15.24
N ALA A 55 -3.71 -10.79 -15.60
CA ALA A 55 -2.25 -10.93 -15.60
C ALA A 55 -1.68 -11.35 -14.23
N THR A 56 -2.31 -10.93 -13.14
CA THR A 56 -1.94 -11.30 -11.77
C THR A 56 -2.93 -12.32 -11.22
N LEU A 57 -2.55 -13.58 -11.10
CA LEU A 57 -3.35 -14.64 -10.49
C LEU A 57 -3.01 -14.86 -9.01
N ASP A 58 -1.76 -14.64 -8.63
CA ASP A 58 -1.29 -14.72 -7.25
C ASP A 58 -0.92 -13.34 -6.71
N PRO A 59 -1.32 -13.00 -5.47
CA PRO A 59 -0.97 -11.71 -4.88
C PRO A 59 0.54 -11.61 -4.68
N THR A 60 1.14 -10.62 -5.31
CA THR A 60 2.56 -10.33 -5.15
C THR A 60 2.73 -9.23 -4.13
N THR A 61 3.42 -9.52 -3.02
CA THR A 61 3.72 -8.52 -2.00
C THR A 61 5.16 -8.03 -2.15
N ARG A 62 5.36 -6.72 -2.11
CA ARG A 62 6.65 -6.05 -2.21
C ARG A 62 6.82 -5.04 -1.07
N VAL A 63 8.06 -4.84 -0.66
CA VAL A 63 8.42 -3.75 0.26
C VAL A 63 8.62 -2.49 -0.55
N LEU A 64 7.90 -1.43 -0.19
CA LEU A 64 8.13 -0.08 -0.69
C LEU A 64 8.85 0.72 0.39
N GLU A 65 10.02 1.21 0.05
CA GLU A 65 10.77 2.14 0.91
C GLU A 65 10.26 3.56 0.70
N LEU A 66 9.98 4.23 1.81
CA LEU A 66 9.52 5.60 1.89
C LEU A 66 10.61 6.48 2.53
N SER A 67 10.34 7.79 2.65
CA SER A 67 11.23 8.73 3.33
C SER A 67 11.45 8.32 4.79
N GLY A 68 12.59 8.72 5.38
CA GLY A 68 12.91 8.45 6.78
C GLY A 68 13.06 6.97 7.13
N ARG A 69 13.45 6.11 6.17
CA ARG A 69 13.58 4.66 6.32
C ARG A 69 12.29 3.93 6.66
N GLN A 70 11.14 4.58 6.47
CA GLN A 70 9.86 3.91 6.61
C GLN A 70 9.68 2.87 5.51
N GLN A 71 8.96 1.81 5.83
CA GLN A 71 8.63 0.75 4.89
C GLN A 71 7.15 0.41 4.98
N ILE A 72 6.54 0.15 3.83
CA ILE A 72 5.18 -0.35 3.70
C ILE A 72 5.17 -1.54 2.75
N LEU A 73 4.37 -2.54 3.08
CA LEU A 73 4.11 -3.65 2.16
C LEU A 73 3.07 -3.23 1.14
N VAL A 74 3.37 -3.38 -0.13
CA VAL A 74 2.43 -3.15 -1.22
C VAL A 74 2.07 -4.50 -1.82
N THR A 75 0.77 -4.83 -1.82
CA THR A 75 0.28 -6.11 -2.34
C THR A 75 -0.55 -5.86 -3.58
N ASP A 76 -0.14 -6.46 -4.72
CA ASP A 76 -0.97 -6.48 -5.93
C ASP A 76 -2.15 -7.43 -5.73
N THR A 77 -3.31 -7.05 -6.25
CA THR A 77 -4.49 -7.89 -6.26
C THR A 77 -4.94 -8.17 -7.69
N VAL A 78 -5.75 -9.19 -7.84
CA VAL A 78 -6.36 -9.49 -9.14
C VAL A 78 -7.26 -8.33 -9.59
N GLY A 79 -7.19 -7.98 -10.87
CA GLY A 79 -8.02 -6.92 -11.44
C GLY A 79 -9.52 -7.26 -11.43
N PHE A 80 -10.34 -6.31 -10.98
CA PHE A 80 -11.80 -6.44 -11.00
C PHE A 80 -12.37 -6.41 -12.42
N ILE A 81 -13.41 -7.20 -12.66
CA ILE A 81 -14.18 -7.20 -13.91
C ILE A 81 -15.67 -7.23 -13.63
N ARG A 82 -16.47 -6.74 -14.60
CA ARG A 82 -17.91 -6.59 -14.47
C ARG A 82 -18.68 -7.91 -14.29
N LYS A 83 -18.16 -9.03 -14.80
CA LYS A 83 -18.76 -10.37 -14.66
C LYS A 83 -17.66 -11.39 -14.40
N LEU A 84 -17.45 -11.72 -13.14
CA LEU A 84 -16.57 -12.83 -12.78
C LEU A 84 -17.23 -14.15 -13.20
N PRO A 85 -16.53 -15.01 -13.94
CA PRO A 85 -16.99 -16.37 -14.17
C PRO A 85 -17.18 -17.11 -12.84
N HIS A 86 -18.29 -17.83 -12.68
CA HIS A 86 -18.64 -18.47 -11.40
C HIS A 86 -17.54 -19.40 -10.86
N HIS A 87 -16.80 -20.09 -11.73
CA HIS A 87 -15.72 -21.00 -11.34
C HIS A 87 -14.45 -20.28 -10.82
N LEU A 88 -14.32 -18.97 -11.06
CA LEU A 88 -13.20 -18.15 -10.56
C LEU A 88 -13.54 -17.37 -9.29
N ILE A 89 -14.80 -17.33 -8.86
CA ILE A 89 -15.25 -16.51 -7.73
C ILE A 89 -14.47 -16.85 -6.43
N GLU A 90 -14.24 -18.14 -6.14
CA GLU A 90 -13.54 -18.55 -4.94
C GLU A 90 -12.04 -18.22 -4.97
N ALA A 91 -11.38 -18.41 -6.13
CA ALA A 91 -9.99 -18.02 -6.31
C ALA A 91 -9.82 -16.51 -6.17
N PHE A 92 -10.74 -15.73 -6.76
CA PHE A 92 -10.77 -14.28 -6.64
C PHE A 92 -11.04 -13.78 -5.22
N LYS A 93 -11.99 -14.39 -4.52
CA LYS A 93 -12.24 -14.05 -3.10
C LYS A 93 -10.96 -14.16 -2.29
N SER A 94 -10.17 -15.22 -2.48
CA SER A 94 -8.96 -15.43 -1.71
C SER A 94 -7.86 -14.39 -1.96
N THR A 95 -7.76 -13.85 -3.18
CA THR A 95 -6.80 -12.79 -3.51
C THR A 95 -7.29 -11.41 -3.08
N LEU A 96 -8.61 -11.19 -3.14
CA LEU A 96 -9.25 -9.95 -2.70
C LEU A 96 -9.38 -9.86 -1.16
N GLU A 97 -9.33 -11.00 -0.46
CA GLU A 97 -9.24 -11.02 1.01
C GLU A 97 -8.01 -10.25 1.52
N GLU A 98 -6.93 -10.14 0.74
CA GLU A 98 -5.77 -9.31 1.11
C GLU A 98 -6.17 -7.83 1.31
N ALA A 99 -7.13 -7.31 0.53
CA ALA A 99 -7.65 -5.96 0.73
C ALA A 99 -8.36 -5.78 2.08
N LYS A 100 -8.99 -6.83 2.61
CA LYS A 100 -9.65 -6.81 3.94
C LYS A 100 -8.65 -6.64 5.08
N TYR A 101 -7.44 -7.19 4.93
CA TYR A 101 -6.39 -7.16 5.94
C TYR A 101 -5.37 -6.04 5.74
N ALA A 102 -5.51 -5.26 4.66
CA ALA A 102 -4.69 -4.09 4.43
C ALA A 102 -5.09 -2.92 5.35
N ASP A 103 -4.13 -2.04 5.64
CA ASP A 103 -4.36 -0.80 6.37
C ASP A 103 -4.83 0.30 5.41
N TYR A 104 -4.32 0.28 4.19
CA TYR A 104 -4.60 1.25 3.13
C TYR A 104 -5.07 0.55 1.86
N ILE A 105 -5.96 1.20 1.12
CA ILE A 105 -6.43 0.76 -0.20
C ILE A 105 -5.95 1.76 -1.25
N LEU A 106 -5.12 1.29 -2.17
CA LEU A 106 -4.71 2.05 -3.36
C LEU A 106 -5.62 1.68 -4.52
N HIS A 107 -6.65 2.49 -4.76
CA HIS A 107 -7.62 2.27 -5.82
C HIS A 107 -7.10 2.86 -7.14
N VAL A 108 -6.58 2.01 -8.03
CA VAL A 108 -6.04 2.43 -9.33
C VAL A 108 -7.14 2.49 -10.37
N VAL A 109 -7.31 3.65 -11.00
CA VAL A 109 -8.33 3.96 -11.99
C VAL A 109 -7.66 4.35 -13.31
N ASP A 110 -8.09 3.77 -14.43
CA ASP A 110 -7.65 4.19 -15.76
C ASP A 110 -8.35 5.49 -16.15
N ALA A 111 -7.69 6.62 -15.95
CA ALA A 111 -8.21 7.94 -16.22
C ALA A 111 -8.43 8.24 -17.71
N SER A 112 -7.79 7.48 -18.61
CA SER A 112 -7.98 7.60 -20.06
C SER A 112 -9.23 6.89 -20.58
N ASN A 113 -9.84 6.03 -19.74
CA ASN A 113 -11.01 5.26 -20.13
C ASN A 113 -12.30 6.07 -19.93
N PRO A 114 -13.13 6.28 -20.97
CA PRO A 114 -14.39 7.02 -20.84
C PRO A 114 -15.41 6.41 -19.87
N GLN A 115 -15.21 5.15 -19.49
CA GLN A 115 -16.07 4.44 -18.55
C GLN A 115 -15.46 4.32 -17.13
N HIS A 116 -14.44 5.13 -16.81
CA HIS A 116 -13.72 5.04 -15.53
C HIS A 116 -14.67 5.14 -14.32
N GLU A 117 -15.67 6.01 -14.33
CA GLU A 117 -16.66 6.12 -13.24
C GLU A 117 -17.43 4.82 -13.01
N LYS A 118 -17.86 4.14 -14.10
CA LYS A 118 -18.57 2.85 -13.99
C LYS A 118 -17.62 1.76 -13.46
N GLN A 119 -16.37 1.79 -13.86
CA GLN A 119 -15.34 0.87 -13.37
C GLN A 119 -15.06 1.09 -11.88
N MET A 120 -14.96 2.35 -11.45
CA MET A 120 -14.84 2.71 -10.03
C MET A 120 -16.00 2.19 -9.20
N LEU A 121 -17.23 2.36 -9.68
CA LEU A 121 -18.41 1.86 -8.98
C LEU A 121 -18.36 0.34 -8.77
N ILE A 122 -17.98 -0.43 -9.79
CA ILE A 122 -17.80 -1.89 -9.70
C ILE A 122 -16.77 -2.27 -8.64
N VAL A 123 -15.66 -1.54 -8.56
CA VAL A 123 -14.63 -1.78 -7.55
C VAL A 123 -15.18 -1.53 -6.14
N TYR A 124 -15.86 -0.40 -5.91
CA TYR A 124 -16.47 -0.09 -4.62
C TYR A 124 -17.54 -1.09 -4.20
N GLU A 125 -18.43 -1.49 -5.13
CA GLU A 125 -19.42 -2.53 -4.86
C GLU A 125 -18.75 -3.86 -4.47
N THR A 126 -17.66 -4.22 -5.13
CA THR A 126 -16.94 -5.45 -4.81
C THR A 126 -16.24 -5.38 -3.46
N LEU A 127 -15.60 -4.26 -3.12
CA LEU A 127 -15.00 -4.04 -1.81
C LEU A 127 -16.06 -4.10 -0.70
N ALA A 128 -17.23 -3.51 -0.91
CA ALA A 128 -18.35 -3.58 0.02
C ALA A 128 -18.86 -5.04 0.21
N ASN A 129 -18.97 -5.81 -0.88
CA ASN A 129 -19.36 -7.23 -0.82
C ASN A 129 -18.33 -8.13 -0.10
N LEU A 130 -17.07 -7.70 -0.04
CA LEU A 130 -16.00 -8.36 0.69
C LEU A 130 -15.89 -7.89 2.14
N ASP A 131 -16.80 -7.00 2.57
CA ASP A 131 -16.79 -6.40 3.91
C ASP A 131 -15.48 -5.66 4.22
N VAL A 132 -14.90 -5.01 3.19
CA VAL A 132 -13.77 -4.09 3.36
C VAL A 132 -14.35 -2.75 3.81
N LYS A 133 -14.17 -2.43 5.10
CA LYS A 133 -14.70 -1.21 5.75
C LYS A 133 -13.61 -0.56 6.59
N ASP A 134 -13.81 0.70 6.91
CA ASP A 134 -12.95 1.47 7.82
C ASP A 134 -11.47 1.44 7.40
N LYS A 135 -11.23 1.55 6.09
CA LYS A 135 -9.89 1.63 5.50
C LYS A 135 -9.70 2.98 4.83
N THR A 136 -8.52 3.56 4.99
CA THR A 136 -8.14 4.75 4.23
C THR A 136 -7.99 4.39 2.76
N VAL A 137 -8.79 5.02 1.92
CA VAL A 137 -8.82 4.80 0.47
C VAL A 137 -8.11 5.95 -0.24
N ILE A 138 -7.11 5.62 -1.03
CA ILE A 138 -6.38 6.56 -1.88
C ILE A 138 -6.69 6.21 -3.33
N THR A 139 -7.45 7.06 -4.02
CA THR A 139 -7.74 6.85 -5.44
C THR A 139 -6.65 7.46 -6.31
N LEU A 140 -6.07 6.62 -7.15
CA LEU A 140 -4.99 6.95 -8.07
C LEU A 140 -5.54 6.96 -9.49
N PHE A 141 -5.81 8.14 -10.04
CA PHE A 141 -6.19 8.32 -11.45
C PHE A 141 -4.96 8.16 -12.32
N ASN A 142 -4.73 6.93 -12.78
CA ASN A 142 -3.58 6.53 -13.57
C ASN A 142 -3.76 6.80 -15.06
N LYS A 143 -2.68 6.69 -15.81
CA LYS A 143 -2.58 6.93 -17.25
C LYS A 143 -2.85 8.37 -17.67
N GLN A 144 -2.43 9.34 -16.84
CA GLN A 144 -2.53 10.75 -17.18
C GLN A 144 -1.79 11.11 -18.47
N ASP A 145 -0.75 10.34 -18.81
CA ASP A 145 0.00 10.46 -20.07
C ASP A 145 -0.85 10.14 -21.33
N ALA A 146 -1.97 9.46 -21.17
CA ALA A 146 -2.89 9.09 -22.26
C ALA A 146 -4.19 9.92 -22.27
N ARG A 147 -4.36 10.86 -21.31
CA ARG A 147 -5.52 11.75 -21.29
C ARG A 147 -5.35 12.93 -22.24
N MET A 148 -6.47 13.35 -22.86
CA MET A 148 -6.52 14.52 -23.72
C MET A 148 -6.93 15.79 -22.99
N ASP A 149 -7.65 15.66 -21.88
CA ASP A 149 -8.03 16.78 -21.03
C ASP A 149 -7.13 16.87 -19.79
N SER A 150 -7.02 18.06 -19.21
CA SER A 150 -6.19 18.34 -18.03
C SER A 150 -7.00 18.61 -16.77
N GLU A 151 -8.33 18.47 -16.81
CA GLU A 151 -9.14 18.68 -15.61
C GLU A 151 -8.87 17.60 -14.57
N PRO A 152 -8.58 17.97 -13.30
CA PRO A 152 -8.36 17.00 -12.25
C PRO A 152 -9.61 16.15 -12.02
N LEU A 153 -9.45 14.84 -11.95
CA LEU A 153 -10.51 13.92 -11.54
C LEU A 153 -10.53 13.81 -10.02
N HIS A 154 -11.72 13.72 -9.45
CA HIS A 154 -11.92 13.56 -8.02
C HIS A 154 -12.78 12.34 -7.72
N ASP A 155 -12.42 11.64 -6.66
CA ASP A 155 -13.21 10.56 -6.10
C ASP A 155 -13.74 11.00 -4.72
N PHE A 156 -15.04 11.31 -4.65
CA PHE A 156 -15.69 11.76 -3.41
C PHE A 156 -15.91 10.65 -2.37
N LYS A 157 -15.58 9.39 -2.71
CA LYS A 157 -15.65 8.25 -1.79
C LYS A 157 -14.31 7.91 -1.19
N ALA A 158 -13.23 8.43 -1.76
CA ALA A 158 -11.87 8.22 -1.27
C ALA A 158 -11.48 9.32 -0.27
N ASP A 159 -10.60 8.98 0.66
CA ASP A 159 -10.01 9.93 1.61
C ASP A 159 -9.00 10.85 0.89
N HIS A 160 -8.30 10.31 -0.10
CA HIS A 160 -7.32 11.05 -0.90
C HIS A 160 -7.45 10.71 -2.39
N THR A 161 -7.09 11.67 -3.22
CA THR A 161 -7.11 11.52 -4.69
C THR A 161 -5.84 12.09 -5.30
N LEU A 162 -5.12 11.28 -6.09
CA LEU A 162 -3.92 11.68 -6.82
C LEU A 162 -4.05 11.41 -8.32
N GLN A 163 -3.41 12.27 -9.11
CA GLN A 163 -3.28 12.11 -10.57
C GLN A 163 -1.89 11.54 -10.86
N ILE A 164 -1.81 10.35 -11.48
CA ILE A 164 -0.53 9.69 -11.71
C ILE A 164 -0.36 9.17 -13.13
N SER A 165 0.89 8.95 -13.53
CA SER A 165 1.25 8.06 -14.63
C SER A 165 2.25 7.02 -14.12
N ALA A 166 1.78 5.81 -13.89
CA ALA A 166 2.66 4.71 -13.48
C ALA A 166 3.74 4.42 -14.53
N LYS A 167 3.43 4.64 -15.81
CA LYS A 167 4.35 4.45 -16.94
C LYS A 167 5.51 5.45 -16.91
N ASN A 168 5.23 6.72 -16.63
CA ASN A 168 6.21 7.79 -16.68
C ASN A 168 6.78 8.15 -15.30
N GLY A 169 6.24 7.57 -14.23
CA GLY A 169 6.64 7.88 -12.85
C GLY A 169 6.05 9.19 -12.30
N THR A 170 5.22 9.89 -13.08
CA THR A 170 4.60 11.16 -12.64
C THR A 170 3.65 10.93 -11.47
N GLY A 171 3.70 11.77 -10.43
CA GLY A 171 2.86 11.70 -9.23
C GLY A 171 3.24 10.60 -8.24
N LEU A 172 4.26 9.76 -8.52
CA LEU A 172 4.64 8.65 -7.63
C LEU A 172 5.39 9.13 -6.39
N GLU A 173 6.17 10.19 -6.47
CA GLU A 173 6.81 10.80 -5.29
C GLU A 173 5.76 11.46 -4.39
N GLU A 174 4.72 12.07 -4.97
CA GLU A 174 3.58 12.60 -4.22
C GLU A 174 2.83 11.48 -3.47
N LEU A 175 2.62 10.33 -4.13
CA LEU A 175 2.06 9.14 -3.48
C LEU A 175 2.92 8.64 -2.32
N LYS A 176 4.24 8.56 -2.48
CA LYS A 176 5.16 8.14 -1.41
C LYS A 176 5.13 9.12 -0.23
N ASN A 177 5.07 10.43 -0.50
CA ASN A 177 4.98 11.44 0.54
C ASN A 177 3.65 11.32 1.31
N LEU A 178 2.52 11.18 0.61
CA LEU A 178 1.22 10.95 1.22
C LEU A 178 1.22 9.69 2.10
N LEU A 179 1.76 8.57 1.61
CA LEU A 179 1.88 7.35 2.41
C LEU A 179 2.75 7.55 3.65
N SER A 180 3.84 8.32 3.54
CA SER A 180 4.70 8.66 4.68
C SER A 180 3.95 9.49 5.73
N GLU A 181 3.14 10.46 5.30
CA GLU A 181 2.31 11.28 6.17
C GLU A 181 1.26 10.44 6.90
N LEU A 182 0.52 9.60 6.18
CA LEU A 182 -0.48 8.70 6.76
C LEU A 182 0.13 7.72 7.79
N LEU A 183 1.36 7.24 7.53
CA LEU A 183 2.08 6.40 8.48
C LEU A 183 2.54 7.16 9.74
N ARG A 184 2.61 8.50 9.70
CA ARG A 184 2.93 9.36 10.85
C ARG A 184 1.74 9.63 11.75
N GLU A 185 0.51 9.64 11.22
CA GLU A 185 -0.70 10.00 11.98
C GLU A 185 -0.88 9.22 13.28
N ASN A 186 -0.42 7.97 13.30
CA ASN A 186 -0.47 7.11 14.48
C ASN A 186 0.85 7.04 15.26
N LYS A 187 1.80 7.96 15.01
CA LYS A 187 3.12 8.01 15.65
C LYS A 187 3.33 9.31 16.39
N ILE A 188 4.16 9.27 17.41
CA ILE A 188 4.53 10.42 18.26
C ILE A 188 5.91 10.91 17.83
N LEU A 189 6.05 12.21 17.61
CA LEU A 189 7.35 12.82 17.41
C LEU A 189 8.12 12.83 18.73
N VAL A 190 9.31 12.30 18.73
CA VAL A 190 10.24 12.26 19.85
C VAL A 190 11.53 12.97 19.47
N GLU A 191 11.96 13.86 20.37
CA GLU A 191 13.28 14.49 20.33
C GLU A 191 13.94 14.28 21.68
N ARG A 192 14.92 13.35 21.76
CA ARG A 192 15.66 13.11 23.01
C ARG A 192 17.00 12.43 22.79
N THR A 193 17.86 12.57 23.77
CA THR A 193 19.11 11.79 23.86
C THR A 193 18.85 10.51 24.65
N VAL A 194 19.11 9.35 24.02
CA VAL A 194 19.01 8.01 24.63
C VAL A 194 20.38 7.61 25.15
N PRO A 195 20.54 7.34 26.46
CA PRO A 195 21.82 6.89 27.00
C PRO A 195 22.34 5.63 26.32
N TYR A 196 23.63 5.48 26.18
CA TYR A 196 24.28 4.30 25.53
C TYR A 196 23.88 2.98 26.19
N ALA A 197 23.59 2.97 27.49
CA ALA A 197 23.07 1.79 28.19
C ALA A 197 21.75 1.28 27.62
N ASN A 198 20.94 2.17 27.03
CA ASN A 198 19.64 1.89 26.44
C ASN A 198 19.65 1.87 24.91
N ALA A 199 20.83 1.85 24.28
CA ALA A 199 20.97 1.89 22.81
C ALA A 199 20.17 0.82 22.06
N GLY A 200 19.78 -0.29 22.73
CA GLY A 200 18.92 -1.32 22.15
C GLY A 200 17.55 -0.79 21.68
N VAL A 201 17.02 0.27 22.31
CA VAL A 201 15.76 0.90 21.91
C VAL A 201 15.88 1.59 20.55
N ILE A 202 17.05 2.10 20.19
CA ILE A 202 17.31 2.73 18.89
C ILE A 202 17.06 1.74 17.75
N GLN A 203 17.34 0.45 17.94
CA GLN A 203 17.06 -0.58 16.95
C GLN A 203 15.54 -0.73 16.72
N LEU A 204 14.72 -0.58 17.76
CA LEU A 204 13.27 -0.60 17.65
C LEU A 204 12.77 0.64 16.91
N VAL A 205 13.35 1.82 17.19
CA VAL A 205 13.05 3.07 16.48
C VAL A 205 13.37 2.92 14.99
N ARG A 206 14.53 2.38 14.65
CA ARG A 206 14.92 2.14 13.24
C ARG A 206 14.02 1.15 12.52
N LYS A 207 13.48 0.16 13.24
CA LYS A 207 12.64 -0.91 12.68
C LYS A 207 11.18 -0.49 12.47
N SER A 208 10.61 0.23 13.42
CA SER A 208 9.15 0.48 13.48
C SER A 208 8.80 1.97 13.50
N GLY A 209 9.79 2.84 13.68
CA GLY A 209 9.65 4.29 13.63
C GLY A 209 10.02 4.87 12.27
N GLU A 210 10.03 6.19 12.21
CA GLU A 210 10.64 6.98 11.15
C GLU A 210 11.73 7.83 11.78
N LEU A 211 12.99 7.51 11.47
CA LEU A 211 14.15 8.20 12.01
C LEU A 211 14.45 9.41 11.12
N LEU A 212 14.29 10.62 11.67
CA LEU A 212 14.57 11.87 10.97
C LEU A 212 16.02 12.29 11.15
N GLU A 213 16.52 12.22 12.43
CA GLU A 213 17.89 12.58 12.79
C GLU A 213 18.44 11.57 13.79
N GLU A 214 19.73 11.27 13.69
CA GLU A 214 20.47 10.44 14.62
C GLU A 214 21.88 10.99 14.76
N GLU A 215 22.28 11.36 15.98
CA GLU A 215 23.58 11.94 16.27
C GLU A 215 24.16 11.29 17.52
N TYR A 216 25.43 10.88 17.43
CA TYR A 216 26.17 10.32 18.55
C TYR A 216 26.82 11.47 19.36
N ARG A 217 26.38 11.64 20.62
CA ARG A 217 26.86 12.67 21.55
C ARG A 217 27.61 12.03 22.73
N GLU A 218 28.28 12.83 23.52
CA GLU A 218 29.03 12.34 24.70
C GLU A 218 28.16 11.61 25.72
N ASP A 219 26.92 12.07 25.91
CA ASP A 219 25.92 11.58 26.89
C ASP A 219 24.99 10.48 26.34
N GLY A 220 25.07 10.17 25.04
CA GLY A 220 24.20 9.18 24.41
C GLY A 220 23.98 9.41 22.93
N ILE A 221 22.90 8.81 22.41
CA ILE A 221 22.49 8.93 21.01
C ILE A 221 21.28 9.86 20.97
N TYR A 222 21.44 11.06 20.41
CA TYR A 222 20.33 11.95 20.12
C TYR A 222 19.54 11.40 18.94
N ILE A 223 18.21 11.38 19.10
CA ILE A 223 17.30 11.00 18.04
C ILE A 223 16.17 12.02 17.91
N ARG A 224 15.78 12.26 16.66
CA ARG A 224 14.52 12.89 16.31
C ARG A 224 13.76 11.91 15.39
N ALA A 225 12.64 11.40 15.86
CA ALA A 225 11.95 10.31 15.20
C ALA A 225 10.45 10.34 15.47
N TYR A 226 9.65 9.86 14.52
CA TYR A 226 8.27 9.46 14.76
C TYR A 226 8.23 8.00 15.20
N VAL A 227 7.65 7.72 16.38
CA VAL A 227 7.62 6.37 16.95
C VAL A 227 6.20 5.98 17.35
N PRO A 228 5.83 4.67 17.22
CA PRO A 228 4.60 4.16 17.79
C PRO A 228 4.56 4.36 19.31
N MET A 229 3.36 4.46 19.89
CA MET A 229 3.17 4.64 21.34
C MET A 229 3.91 3.60 22.17
N GLU A 230 3.97 2.35 21.70
CA GLU A 230 4.65 1.24 22.41
C GLU A 230 6.17 1.43 22.52
N ILE A 231 6.77 2.09 21.53
CA ILE A 231 8.20 2.43 21.54
C ILE A 231 8.44 3.70 22.34
N TYR A 232 7.53 4.67 22.24
CA TYR A 232 7.58 5.89 23.06
C TYR A 232 7.66 5.58 24.55
N ALA A 233 6.89 4.59 25.02
CA ALA A 233 6.91 4.16 26.41
C ALA A 233 8.22 3.50 26.87
N LYS A 234 9.09 3.09 25.94
CA LYS A 234 10.40 2.45 26.23
C LYS A 234 11.58 3.43 26.09
N LEU A 235 11.35 4.58 25.51
CA LEU A 235 12.31 5.68 25.38
C LEU A 235 12.38 6.52 26.64
#